data_3d00ea290f22cea8d62bedee5b339b39
#
_entry.id   3d00ea290f22cea8d62bedee5b339b39
#
_cell.length_a   1.000
_cell.length_b   1.000
_cell.length_c   1.000
_cell.angle_alpha   90.00
_cell.angle_beta   90.00
_cell.angle_gamma   90.00
#
_symmetry.space_group_name_H-M   'P 1'
#
loop_
_entity.id
_entity.type
_entity.pdbx_description
1 polymer ?
#
loop_
_entity_poly.entity_id
_entity_poly.type
_entity_poly.pdbx_seq_one_letter_code
_entity_poly.pdbx_strand_id
1 'polypeptide(L)'
;TVTDANIYLGKLNQQKILGGRMDIYLDKAETAIQTHLCAKTHLSMDEAANGIISVVNSNMMRAIRVVSVEKGYDVREFSLMAFGGAGPLHACEVSQELGIRSVLIPPSPGTLCSLGLLMADTKFDFCRTKIMNATAESIPEANEIFRQLVAEGDAMLTKEKSEAKRS
;
A
#
# COMPACT_ATOMS: atom_id res chain seq x y z
N THR A 1 13.65 13.33 -4.21
CA THR A 1 12.59 12.33 -3.94
C THR A 1 13.19 10.95 -3.67
N VAL A 2 12.39 10.00 -3.20
CA VAL A 2 12.81 8.58 -3.06
C VAL A 2 13.20 7.99 -4.43
N THR A 3 12.51 8.40 -5.48
CA THR A 3 12.84 7.99 -6.85
C THR A 3 14.23 8.48 -7.26
N ASP A 4 14.56 9.72 -6.98
CA ASP A 4 15.90 10.28 -7.29
C ASP A 4 17.01 9.51 -6.57
N ALA A 5 16.80 9.18 -5.28
CA ALA A 5 17.74 8.37 -4.53
C ALA A 5 17.90 6.96 -5.12
N ASN A 6 16.80 6.29 -5.52
CA ASN A 6 16.87 4.97 -6.16
C ASN A 6 17.54 5.01 -7.54
N ILE A 7 17.38 6.11 -8.29
CA ILE A 7 18.07 6.33 -9.58
C ILE A 7 19.55 6.52 -9.34
N TYR A 8 19.93 7.42 -8.44
CA TYR A 8 21.32 7.70 -8.10
C TYR A 8 22.07 6.44 -7.62
N LEU A 9 21.45 5.66 -6.73
CA LEU A 9 21.99 4.41 -6.18
C LEU A 9 21.97 3.24 -7.18
N GLY A 10 21.49 3.44 -8.40
CA GLY A 10 21.42 2.39 -9.43
C GLY A 10 20.38 1.29 -9.15
N LYS A 11 19.49 1.49 -8.18
CA LYS A 11 18.39 0.54 -7.87
C LYS A 11 17.27 0.60 -8.93
N LEU A 12 17.14 1.71 -9.63
CA LEU A 12 16.31 1.89 -10.82
C LEU A 12 17.22 2.05 -12.05
N ASN A 13 16.69 1.65 -13.22
CA ASN A 13 17.40 1.91 -14.48
C ASN A 13 17.62 3.42 -14.64
N GLN A 14 18.87 3.81 -14.87
CA GLN A 14 19.29 5.21 -14.93
C GLN A 14 19.01 5.90 -16.26
N GLN A 15 18.51 5.17 -17.24
CA GLN A 15 18.24 5.72 -18.57
C GLN A 15 16.75 5.76 -18.89
N LYS A 16 16.04 4.65 -18.66
CA LYS A 16 14.64 4.49 -19.04
C LYS A 16 13.85 3.62 -18.05
N ILE A 17 12.60 3.99 -17.83
CA ILE A 17 11.63 3.19 -17.08
C ILE A 17 10.36 2.94 -17.91
N LEU A 18 9.41 2.21 -17.37
CA LEU A 18 8.14 1.85 -18.03
C LEU A 18 8.33 1.15 -19.39
N GLY A 19 9.28 0.20 -19.44
CA GLY A 19 9.56 -0.52 -20.70
C GLY A 19 10.17 0.36 -21.79
N GLY A 20 10.91 1.41 -21.41
CA GLY A 20 11.57 2.33 -22.34
C GLY A 20 10.72 3.52 -22.78
N ARG A 21 9.51 3.68 -22.25
CA ARG A 21 8.59 4.76 -22.64
C ARG A 21 8.87 6.10 -21.95
N MET A 22 9.63 6.10 -20.86
CA MET A 22 9.93 7.30 -20.09
C MET A 22 11.42 7.41 -19.83
N ASP A 23 12.00 8.51 -20.27
CA ASP A 23 13.40 8.83 -20.05
C ASP A 23 13.65 9.25 -18.60
N ILE A 24 14.82 8.90 -18.10
CA ILE A 24 15.31 9.28 -16.77
C ILE A 24 16.49 10.21 -16.95
N TYR A 25 16.56 11.23 -16.13
CA TYR A 25 17.61 12.25 -16.12
C TYR A 25 18.40 12.14 -14.81
N LEU A 26 19.49 11.36 -14.83
CA LEU A 26 20.34 11.14 -13.66
C LEU A 26 20.93 12.46 -13.12
N ASP A 27 21.39 13.33 -14.01
CA ASP A 27 21.93 14.65 -13.69
C ASP A 27 20.96 15.53 -12.89
N LYS A 28 19.66 15.45 -13.20
CA LYS A 28 18.62 16.16 -12.45
C LYS A 28 18.39 15.56 -11.06
N ALA A 29 18.46 14.25 -10.94
CA ALA A 29 18.34 13.55 -9.64
C ALA A 29 19.52 13.92 -8.73
N GLU A 30 20.75 13.88 -9.27
CA GLU A 30 21.97 14.29 -8.56
C GLU A 30 21.90 15.76 -8.13
N THR A 31 21.54 16.66 -9.04
CA THR A 31 21.37 18.09 -8.73
C THR A 31 20.36 18.31 -7.62
N ALA A 32 19.24 17.59 -7.65
CA ALA A 32 18.20 17.70 -6.61
C ALA A 32 18.70 17.26 -5.23
N ILE A 33 19.40 16.13 -5.14
CA ILE A 33 19.98 15.64 -3.88
C ILE A 33 21.05 16.60 -3.39
N GLN A 34 21.96 17.04 -4.27
CA GLN A 34 23.03 17.96 -3.94
C GLN A 34 22.49 19.27 -3.36
N THR A 35 21.53 19.89 -4.06
CA THR A 35 21.00 21.21 -3.70
C THR A 35 20.13 21.18 -2.44
N HIS A 36 19.28 20.16 -2.31
CA HIS A 36 18.27 20.14 -1.26
C HIS A 36 18.70 19.43 0.02
N LEU A 37 19.69 18.53 -0.06
CA LEU A 37 20.19 17.77 1.09
C LEU A 37 21.67 18.07 1.36
N CYS A 38 22.59 17.70 0.47
CA CYS A 38 24.02 17.79 0.75
C CYS A 38 24.45 19.20 1.14
N ALA A 39 24.00 20.23 0.42
CA ALA A 39 24.30 21.62 0.73
C ALA A 39 23.82 22.11 2.11
N LYS A 40 22.80 21.45 2.68
CA LYS A 40 22.21 21.81 3.98
C LYS A 40 22.69 20.96 5.14
N THR A 41 23.07 19.71 4.87
CA THR A 41 23.40 18.72 5.90
C THR A 41 24.88 18.40 5.97
N HIS A 42 25.66 18.84 4.98
CA HIS A 42 27.08 18.52 4.79
C HIS A 42 27.37 17.02 4.59
N LEU A 43 26.35 16.23 4.26
CA LEU A 43 26.46 14.81 3.92
C LEU A 43 27.02 14.66 2.50
N SER A 44 27.76 13.60 2.26
CA SER A 44 28.10 13.16 0.91
C SER A 44 26.85 12.74 0.13
N MET A 45 26.95 12.64 -1.19
CA MET A 45 25.86 12.18 -2.04
C MET A 45 25.36 10.78 -1.67
N ASP A 46 26.30 9.87 -1.39
CA ASP A 46 25.99 8.50 -1.00
C ASP A 46 25.26 8.45 0.35
N GLU A 47 25.74 9.20 1.34
CA GLU A 47 25.10 9.29 2.66
C GLU A 47 23.69 9.89 2.55
N ALA A 48 23.54 10.95 1.76
CA ALA A 48 22.25 11.59 1.55
C ALA A 48 21.25 10.66 0.84
N ALA A 49 21.66 9.99 -0.22
CA ALA A 49 20.82 9.07 -0.97
C ALA A 49 20.43 7.85 -0.14
N ASN A 50 21.39 7.21 0.55
CA ASN A 50 21.10 6.10 1.46
C ASN A 50 20.24 6.55 2.65
N GLY A 51 20.44 7.76 3.16
CA GLY A 51 19.62 8.35 4.22
C GLY A 51 18.15 8.47 3.81
N ILE A 52 17.86 8.91 2.57
CA ILE A 52 16.50 8.93 2.04
C ILE A 52 15.87 7.53 2.06
N ILE A 53 16.60 6.51 1.59
CA ILE A 53 16.11 5.13 1.55
C ILE A 53 15.89 4.60 2.97
N SER A 54 16.80 4.85 3.89
CA SER A 54 16.68 4.43 5.29
C SER A 54 15.44 5.02 5.96
N VAL A 55 15.17 6.31 5.75
CA VAL A 55 13.96 6.96 6.30
C VAL A 55 12.68 6.36 5.74
N VAL A 56 12.60 6.12 4.43
CA VAL A 56 11.39 5.53 3.84
C VAL A 56 11.21 4.08 4.28
N ASN A 57 12.28 3.29 4.38
CA ASN A 57 12.23 1.92 4.89
C ASN A 57 11.75 1.88 6.35
N SER A 58 12.25 2.79 7.19
CA SER A 58 11.80 2.93 8.58
C SER A 58 10.30 3.24 8.68
N ASN A 59 9.77 4.08 7.80
CA ASN A 59 8.34 4.38 7.73
C ASN A 59 7.53 3.15 7.28
N MET A 60 8.01 2.40 6.29
CA MET A 60 7.38 1.15 5.87
C MET A 60 7.36 0.10 6.98
N MET A 61 8.47 -0.07 7.69
CA MET A 61 8.55 -0.98 8.84
C MET A 61 7.58 -0.59 9.95
N ARG A 62 7.44 0.71 10.23
CA ARG A 62 6.46 1.19 11.20
C ARG A 62 5.04 0.80 10.79
N ALA A 63 4.67 1.00 9.53
CA ALA A 63 3.35 0.61 9.02
C ALA A 63 3.11 -0.91 9.14
N ILE A 64 4.12 -1.73 8.82
CA ILE A 64 4.04 -3.18 8.98
C ILE A 64 3.83 -3.57 10.45
N ARG A 65 4.56 -2.94 11.38
CA ARG A 65 4.42 -3.20 12.82
C ARG A 65 3.02 -2.89 13.36
N VAL A 66 2.41 -1.80 12.90
CA VAL A 66 1.04 -1.41 13.30
C VAL A 66 0.01 -2.50 12.94
N VAL A 67 0.15 -3.13 11.77
CA VAL A 67 -0.81 -4.15 11.31
C VAL A 67 -0.46 -5.58 11.78
N SER A 68 0.70 -5.79 12.37
CA SER A 68 1.21 -7.09 12.81
C SER A 68 1.59 -7.11 14.29
N VAL A 69 2.73 -6.57 14.65
CA VAL A 69 3.30 -6.64 16.02
C VAL A 69 2.36 -6.02 17.05
N GLU A 70 1.75 -4.87 16.76
CA GLU A 70 0.79 -4.23 17.65
C GLU A 70 -0.50 -5.04 17.84
N LYS A 71 -0.76 -5.98 16.93
CA LYS A 71 -1.86 -6.96 17.03
C LYS A 71 -1.44 -8.30 17.62
N GLY A 72 -0.17 -8.40 18.09
CA GLY A 72 0.35 -9.60 18.72
C GLY A 72 0.93 -10.67 17.76
N TYR A 73 1.10 -10.34 16.47
CA TYR A 73 1.70 -11.27 15.51
C TYR A 73 3.23 -11.10 15.44
N ASP A 74 3.96 -12.21 15.38
CA ASP A 74 5.39 -12.20 15.10
C ASP A 74 5.63 -12.14 13.59
N VAL A 75 6.17 -11.02 13.11
CA VAL A 75 6.41 -10.81 11.68
C VAL A 75 7.38 -11.82 11.07
N ARG A 76 8.23 -12.45 11.89
CA ARG A 76 9.21 -13.46 11.44
C ARG A 76 8.58 -14.76 10.98
N GLU A 77 7.33 -15.00 11.34
CA GLU A 77 6.54 -16.17 10.92
C GLU A 77 5.84 -15.97 9.58
N PHE A 78 5.92 -14.76 9.01
CA PHE A 78 5.27 -14.40 7.75
C PHE A 78 6.27 -14.25 6.61
N SER A 79 5.74 -14.26 5.39
CA SER A 79 6.46 -13.83 4.19
C SER A 79 6.03 -12.41 3.82
N LEU A 80 6.98 -11.58 3.38
CA LEU A 80 6.69 -10.24 2.88
C LEU A 80 6.31 -10.31 1.40
N MET A 81 5.08 -9.98 1.05
CA MET A 81 4.71 -9.82 -0.35
C MET A 81 4.89 -8.37 -0.78
N ALA A 82 5.74 -8.15 -1.78
CA ALA A 82 6.02 -6.83 -2.31
C ALA A 82 5.41 -6.65 -3.70
N PHE A 83 4.55 -5.64 -3.85
CA PHE A 83 3.90 -5.31 -5.11
C PHE A 83 3.76 -3.78 -5.26
N GLY A 84 3.17 -3.34 -6.39
CA GLY A 84 3.18 -1.94 -6.79
C GLY A 84 4.43 -1.58 -7.57
N GLY A 85 4.53 -0.32 -8.02
CA GLY A 85 5.64 0.15 -8.86
C GLY A 85 6.99 0.19 -8.13
N ALA A 86 7.01 0.60 -6.86
CA ALA A 86 8.24 0.80 -6.09
C ALA A 86 8.41 -0.17 -4.90
N GLY A 87 7.35 -0.88 -4.48
CA GLY A 87 7.41 -1.82 -3.36
C GLY A 87 8.57 -2.81 -3.41
N PRO A 88 8.78 -3.50 -4.56
CA PRO A 88 9.89 -4.44 -4.72
C PRO A 88 11.29 -3.87 -4.49
N LEU A 89 11.51 -2.57 -4.74
CA LEU A 89 12.81 -1.92 -4.54
C LEU A 89 13.26 -1.87 -3.08
N HIS A 90 12.31 -1.87 -2.15
CA HIS A 90 12.54 -1.73 -0.71
C HIS A 90 12.41 -3.06 0.03
N ALA A 91 11.79 -4.05 -0.58
CA ALA A 91 11.33 -5.27 0.09
C ALA A 91 12.45 -6.06 0.77
N CYS A 92 13.61 -6.20 0.14
CA CYS A 92 14.73 -6.95 0.70
C CYS A 92 15.29 -6.28 1.97
N GLU A 93 15.51 -4.97 1.93
CA GLU A 93 16.02 -4.22 3.09
C GLU A 93 15.00 -4.23 4.23
N VAL A 94 13.74 -3.97 3.94
CA VAL A 94 12.65 -3.98 4.93
C VAL A 94 12.50 -5.37 5.56
N SER A 95 12.55 -6.45 4.77
CA SER A 95 12.43 -7.81 5.28
C SER A 95 13.62 -8.18 6.17
N GLN A 96 14.83 -7.79 5.78
CA GLN A 96 16.04 -8.05 6.54
C GLN A 96 15.99 -7.38 7.92
N GLU A 97 15.59 -6.11 7.99
CA GLU A 97 15.50 -5.37 9.24
C GLU A 97 14.36 -5.86 10.16
N LEU A 98 13.27 -6.39 9.58
CA LEU A 98 12.17 -7.01 10.34
C LEU A 98 12.43 -8.47 10.71
N GLY A 99 13.49 -9.08 10.19
CA GLY A 99 13.82 -10.50 10.39
C GLY A 99 12.88 -11.45 9.63
N ILE A 100 12.18 -10.95 8.59
CA ILE A 100 11.33 -11.76 7.72
C ILE A 100 12.23 -12.54 6.76
N ARG A 101 12.07 -13.86 6.70
CA ARG A 101 12.98 -14.75 5.97
C ARG A 101 12.72 -14.86 4.48
N SER A 102 11.51 -14.55 4.04
CA SER A 102 11.12 -14.70 2.65
C SER A 102 10.39 -13.47 2.12
N VAL A 103 10.76 -13.08 0.90
CA VAL A 103 10.10 -12.02 0.14
C VAL A 103 9.48 -12.64 -1.10
N LEU A 104 8.20 -12.41 -1.32
CA LEU A 104 7.47 -12.83 -2.50
C LEU A 104 7.20 -11.62 -3.40
N ILE A 105 7.68 -11.70 -4.63
CA ILE A 105 7.37 -10.70 -5.67
C ILE A 105 6.55 -11.42 -6.73
N PRO A 106 5.25 -11.12 -6.86
CA PRO A 106 4.38 -11.78 -7.84
C PRO A 106 4.73 -11.34 -9.26
N PRO A 107 4.34 -12.13 -10.27
CA PRO A 107 4.41 -11.69 -11.67
C PRO A 107 3.65 -10.37 -11.85
N SER A 108 4.24 -9.44 -12.60
CA SER A 108 3.64 -8.11 -12.87
C SER A 108 3.24 -7.35 -11.58
N PRO A 109 4.16 -7.12 -10.65
CA PRO A 109 3.84 -6.56 -9.34
C PRO A 109 3.19 -5.17 -9.44
N GLY A 110 3.51 -4.39 -10.47
CA GLY A 110 2.94 -3.05 -10.70
C GLY A 110 1.45 -3.04 -11.01
N THR A 111 0.88 -4.15 -11.48
CA THR A 111 -0.54 -4.27 -11.86
C THR A 111 -1.33 -5.23 -10.96
N LEU A 112 -0.73 -5.73 -9.88
CA LEU A 112 -1.38 -6.70 -8.99
C LEU A 112 -2.66 -6.16 -8.37
N CYS A 113 -2.69 -4.87 -8.01
CA CYS A 113 -3.89 -4.23 -7.46
C CYS A 113 -5.05 -4.22 -8.47
N SER A 114 -4.75 -3.97 -9.74
CA SER A 114 -5.77 -4.00 -10.81
C SER A 114 -6.30 -5.42 -11.01
N LEU A 115 -5.43 -6.42 -10.98
CA LEU A 115 -5.85 -7.82 -11.03
C LEU A 115 -6.73 -8.19 -9.84
N GLY A 116 -6.33 -7.77 -8.62
CA GLY A 116 -7.13 -7.98 -7.41
C GLY A 116 -8.52 -7.35 -7.50
N LEU A 117 -8.61 -6.14 -8.06
CA LEU A 117 -9.89 -5.47 -8.27
C LEU A 117 -10.80 -6.21 -9.27
N LEU A 118 -10.21 -6.75 -10.35
CA LEU A 118 -10.96 -7.55 -11.33
C LEU A 118 -11.47 -8.89 -10.76
N MET A 119 -10.80 -9.42 -9.74
CA MET A 119 -11.15 -10.69 -9.09
C MET A 119 -11.99 -10.50 -7.82
N ALA A 120 -12.15 -9.28 -7.34
CA ALA A 120 -12.91 -8.99 -6.13
C ALA A 120 -14.40 -9.06 -6.39
N ASP A 121 -15.12 -9.67 -5.45
CA ASP A 121 -16.57 -9.63 -5.45
C ASP A 121 -17.07 -8.22 -5.14
N THR A 122 -18.22 -7.87 -5.71
CA THR A 122 -18.90 -6.62 -5.35
C THR A 122 -19.36 -6.68 -3.91
N LYS A 123 -18.89 -5.74 -3.08
CA LYS A 123 -19.22 -5.65 -1.67
C LYS A 123 -19.71 -4.25 -1.32
N PHE A 124 -20.85 -4.20 -0.64
CA PHE A 124 -21.38 -2.99 -0.04
C PHE A 124 -21.44 -3.14 1.48
N ASP A 125 -20.94 -2.17 2.21
CA ASP A 125 -21.02 -2.11 3.66
C ASP A 125 -22.05 -1.05 4.08
N PHE A 126 -23.03 -1.44 4.88
CA PHE A 126 -24.06 -0.54 5.41
C PHE A 126 -23.91 -0.45 6.92
N CYS A 127 -23.95 0.76 7.43
CA CYS A 127 -23.86 1.01 8.87
C CYS A 127 -24.88 2.08 9.28
N ARG A 128 -25.59 1.82 10.40
CA ARG A 128 -26.51 2.79 11.00
C ARG A 128 -26.28 2.83 12.51
N THR A 129 -25.96 4.01 13.02
CA THR A 129 -25.79 4.21 14.45
C THR A 129 -27.16 4.45 15.10
N LYS A 130 -27.46 3.66 16.15
CA LYS A 130 -28.61 3.86 17.00
C LYS A 130 -28.22 3.64 18.46
N ILE A 131 -28.46 4.63 19.30
CA ILE A 131 -28.25 4.54 20.73
C ILE A 131 -29.53 3.96 21.36
N MET A 132 -29.42 2.80 22.02
CA MET A 132 -30.53 2.14 22.70
C MET A 132 -30.01 1.38 23.93
N ASN A 133 -30.91 1.12 24.90
CA ASN A 133 -30.56 0.25 26.02
C ASN A 133 -30.45 -1.20 25.55
N ALA A 134 -29.51 -1.96 26.11
CA ALA A 134 -29.34 -3.38 25.78
C ALA A 134 -30.32 -4.24 26.61
N THR A 135 -31.61 -4.15 26.27
CA THR A 135 -32.70 -4.90 26.92
C THR A 135 -33.45 -5.72 25.88
N ALA A 136 -34.25 -6.70 26.36
CA ALA A 136 -35.06 -7.54 25.47
C ALA A 136 -36.10 -6.71 24.67
N GLU A 137 -36.61 -5.62 25.24
CA GLU A 137 -37.55 -4.73 24.59
C GLU A 137 -36.94 -3.98 23.37
N SER A 138 -35.61 -3.80 23.33
CA SER A 138 -34.92 -3.13 22.21
C SER A 138 -34.67 -4.06 21.03
N ILE A 139 -34.78 -5.36 21.17
CA ILE A 139 -34.51 -6.35 20.11
C ILE A 139 -35.38 -6.14 18.87
N PRO A 140 -36.71 -5.89 18.99
CA PRO A 140 -37.55 -5.66 17.80
C PRO A 140 -37.11 -4.44 16.99
N GLU A 141 -36.74 -3.35 17.67
CA GLU A 141 -36.24 -2.12 17.00
C GLU A 141 -34.89 -2.38 16.28
N ALA A 142 -33.97 -3.10 16.93
CA ALA A 142 -32.69 -3.48 16.31
C ALA A 142 -32.93 -4.35 15.06
N ASN A 143 -33.82 -5.34 15.15
CA ASN A 143 -34.15 -6.20 14.00
C ASN A 143 -34.78 -5.42 12.84
N GLU A 144 -35.57 -4.39 13.14
CA GLU A 144 -36.15 -3.54 12.11
C GLU A 144 -35.06 -2.73 11.36
N ILE A 145 -34.09 -2.20 12.10
CA ILE A 145 -32.93 -1.50 11.50
C ILE A 145 -32.15 -2.46 10.59
N PHE A 146 -31.88 -3.68 11.03
CA PHE A 146 -31.20 -4.68 10.21
C PHE A 146 -32.00 -5.04 8.95
N ARG A 147 -33.31 -5.20 9.04
CA ARG A 147 -34.17 -5.47 7.87
C ARG A 147 -34.10 -4.33 6.84
N GLN A 148 -34.07 -3.07 7.29
CA GLN A 148 -33.92 -1.91 6.42
C GLN A 148 -32.54 -1.89 5.73
N LEU A 149 -31.45 -2.16 6.46
CA LEU A 149 -30.11 -2.24 5.89
C LEU A 149 -29.97 -3.36 4.85
N VAL A 150 -30.57 -4.52 5.10
CA VAL A 150 -30.61 -5.63 4.12
C VAL A 150 -31.38 -5.23 2.88
N ALA A 151 -32.56 -4.59 3.03
CA ALA A 151 -33.34 -4.12 1.88
C ALA A 151 -32.60 -3.07 1.05
N GLU A 152 -31.88 -2.14 1.67
CA GLU A 152 -31.01 -1.18 1.00
C GLU A 152 -29.91 -1.91 0.20
N GLY A 153 -29.28 -2.93 0.80
CA GLY A 153 -28.25 -3.76 0.18
C GLY A 153 -28.76 -4.53 -1.03
N ASP A 154 -29.90 -5.18 -0.91
CA ASP A 154 -30.54 -5.94 -2.01
C ASP A 154 -30.91 -5.03 -3.18
N ALA A 155 -31.40 -3.83 -2.91
CA ALA A 155 -31.72 -2.84 -3.93
C ALA A 155 -30.45 -2.40 -4.69
N MET A 156 -29.35 -2.16 -4.00
CA MET A 156 -28.06 -1.79 -4.61
C MET A 156 -27.50 -2.92 -5.48
N LEU A 157 -27.46 -4.14 -4.97
CA LEU A 157 -26.99 -5.31 -5.73
C LEU A 157 -27.84 -5.57 -6.99
N THR A 158 -29.14 -5.37 -6.88
CA THR A 158 -30.05 -5.52 -8.02
C THR A 158 -29.78 -4.47 -9.10
N LYS A 159 -29.56 -3.23 -8.70
CA LYS A 159 -29.23 -2.13 -9.62
C LYS A 159 -27.93 -2.43 -10.36
N GLU A 160 -26.87 -2.81 -9.66
CA GLU A 160 -25.57 -3.09 -10.25
C GLU A 160 -25.61 -4.28 -11.22
N LYS A 161 -26.29 -5.37 -10.86
CA LYS A 161 -26.51 -6.50 -11.79
C LYS A 161 -27.27 -6.10 -13.05
N SER A 162 -28.14 -5.12 -12.99
CA SER A 162 -28.87 -4.60 -14.14
C SER A 162 -28.01 -3.72 -15.04
N GLU A 163 -27.08 -2.96 -14.47
CA GLU A 163 -26.12 -2.11 -15.20
C GLU A 163 -25.04 -2.95 -15.87
N ALA A 164 -24.49 -3.95 -15.18
CA ALA A 164 -23.49 -4.87 -15.73
C ALA A 164 -23.99 -5.72 -16.92
N LYS A 165 -25.31 -5.91 -17.05
CA LYS A 165 -25.91 -6.58 -18.22
C LYS A 165 -26.12 -5.67 -19.44
N ARG A 166 -25.91 -4.37 -19.29
CA ARG A 166 -26.11 -3.36 -20.36
C ARG A 166 -24.78 -2.87 -20.96
N SER A 167 -23.66 -3.18 -20.35
CA SER A 167 -22.29 -2.92 -20.82
C SER A 167 -21.71 -4.13 -21.55
#